data_9cd2e3e1226c182933b02b3adc7b5a67
#
_entry.id   9cd2e3e1226c182933b02b3adc7b5a67
#
_cell.length_a   1.000
_cell.length_b   1.000
_cell.length_c   1.000
_cell.angle_alpha   90.00
_cell.angle_beta   90.00
_cell.angle_gamma   90.00
#
_symmetry.space_group_name_H-M   'P 1'
#
loop_
_entity.id
_entity.type
_entity.pdbx_description
1 polymer ?
#
loop_
_entity_poly.entity_id
_entity_poly.type
_entity_poly.pdbx_seq_one_letter_code
_entity_poly.pdbx_strand_id
1 'polypeptide(L)'
;MPPDQMSVRFELFVQDMDQAIAFYSHILGFEVLRREEDYASLRNGTCILGLGPIAKLPEERGGYFTRSKLRSARGLGVEIVLEVDDVHAAYEHVQTCGYPIEGPLQKRNWGLTDFRLVDPDGYYLRITSRA
;
A
#
# COMPACT_ATOMS: atom_id res chain seq x y z
N MET A 1 13.01 -32.53 2.91
CA MET A 1 13.18 -31.30 3.68
C MET A 1 12.14 -30.28 3.21
N PRO A 2 11.27 -29.83 4.12
CA PRO A 2 10.32 -28.79 3.70
C PRO A 2 11.07 -27.50 3.40
N PRO A 3 10.55 -26.67 2.48
CA PRO A 3 11.15 -25.36 2.24
C PRO A 3 10.97 -24.45 3.46
N ASP A 4 11.77 -23.42 3.55
CA ASP A 4 11.62 -22.41 4.58
C ASP A 4 10.24 -21.76 4.46
N GLN A 5 9.71 -21.29 5.59
CA GLN A 5 8.49 -20.51 5.57
C GLN A 5 8.73 -19.19 4.86
N MET A 6 7.75 -18.77 4.07
CA MET A 6 7.83 -17.50 3.34
C MET A 6 7.18 -16.40 4.15
N SER A 7 7.75 -15.21 4.04
CA SER A 7 7.10 -13.98 4.44
C SER A 7 6.95 -13.09 3.20
N VAL A 8 6.13 -12.06 3.28
CA VAL A 8 5.88 -11.20 2.14
C VAL A 8 6.28 -9.76 2.44
N ARG A 9 6.83 -9.11 1.43
CA ARG A 9 7.12 -7.70 1.43
C ARG A 9 6.67 -7.13 0.09
N PHE A 10 6.02 -5.99 0.10
CA PHE A 10 5.58 -5.32 -1.11
C PHE A 10 6.58 -4.26 -1.53
N GLU A 11 6.86 -4.19 -2.83
CA GLU A 11 7.64 -3.11 -3.42
C GLU A 11 6.73 -2.42 -4.42
N LEU A 12 6.41 -1.16 -4.15
CA LEU A 12 5.52 -0.37 -5.00
C LEU A 12 6.32 0.74 -5.69
N PHE A 13 6.06 0.94 -6.96
CA PHE A 13 6.63 2.04 -7.72
C PHE A 13 5.64 3.20 -7.73
N VAL A 14 6.13 4.38 -7.36
CA VAL A 14 5.29 5.55 -7.09
C VAL A 14 5.76 6.76 -7.88
N GLN A 15 4.81 7.64 -8.16
CA GLN A 15 5.06 8.87 -8.90
C GLN A 15 5.81 9.90 -8.06
N ASP A 16 5.38 10.07 -6.82
CA ASP A 16 5.89 11.07 -5.89
C ASP A 16 6.20 10.39 -4.55
N MET A 17 7.49 10.28 -4.23
CA MET A 17 7.93 9.59 -3.02
C MET A 17 7.40 10.24 -1.75
N ASP A 18 7.45 11.56 -1.66
CA ASP A 18 7.00 12.26 -0.44
C ASP A 18 5.49 12.07 -0.23
N GLN A 19 4.70 12.15 -1.30
CA GLN A 19 3.27 11.92 -1.23
C GLN A 19 2.94 10.49 -0.82
N ALA A 20 3.63 9.51 -1.39
CA ALA A 20 3.42 8.10 -1.05
C ALA A 20 3.80 7.81 0.41
N ILE A 21 4.95 8.32 0.85
CA ILE A 21 5.40 8.15 2.23
C ILE A 21 4.40 8.80 3.19
N ALA A 22 3.92 10.00 2.89
CA ALA A 22 2.93 10.67 3.71
C ALA A 22 1.64 9.86 3.82
N PHE A 23 1.17 9.29 2.71
CA PHE A 23 -0.03 8.45 2.72
C PHE A 23 0.14 7.25 3.65
N TYR A 24 1.18 6.46 3.44
CA TYR A 24 1.36 5.24 4.22
C TYR A 24 1.69 5.52 5.68
N SER A 25 2.43 6.60 5.99
CA SER A 25 2.77 6.92 7.38
C SER A 25 1.63 7.63 8.11
N HIS A 26 1.03 8.65 7.52
CA HIS A 26 0.02 9.46 8.22
C HIS A 26 -1.39 8.85 8.15
N ILE A 27 -1.76 8.26 7.03
CA ILE A 27 -3.10 7.71 6.84
C ILE A 27 -3.18 6.27 7.38
N LEU A 28 -2.18 5.45 7.09
CA LEU A 28 -2.17 4.04 7.44
C LEU A 28 -1.25 3.67 8.60
N GLY A 29 -0.54 4.63 9.19
CA GLY A 29 0.24 4.41 10.39
C GLY A 29 1.52 3.61 10.22
N PHE A 30 2.08 3.58 9.02
CA PHE A 30 3.36 2.93 8.81
C PHE A 30 4.50 3.76 9.41
N GLU A 31 5.47 3.07 10.01
CA GLU A 31 6.69 3.68 10.51
C GLU A 31 7.71 3.72 9.37
N VAL A 32 8.31 4.88 9.14
CA VAL A 32 9.39 5.00 8.15
C VAL A 32 10.68 4.47 8.78
N LEU A 33 11.16 3.32 8.27
CA LEU A 33 12.39 2.70 8.76
C LEU A 33 13.63 3.31 8.13
N ARG A 34 13.53 3.65 6.84
CA ARG A 34 14.65 4.18 6.07
C ARG A 34 14.12 5.01 4.91
N ARG A 35 14.72 6.15 4.68
CA ARG A 35 14.40 7.03 3.56
C ARG A 35 15.68 7.43 2.87
N GLU A 36 15.83 7.04 1.62
CA GLU A 36 16.91 7.43 0.74
C GLU A 36 16.32 8.15 -0.46
N GLU A 37 17.16 8.68 -1.34
CA GLU A 37 16.68 9.38 -2.54
C GLU A 37 15.84 8.46 -3.43
N ASP A 38 16.28 7.23 -3.63
CA ASP A 38 15.68 6.30 -4.56
C ASP A 38 14.89 5.18 -3.90
N TYR A 39 14.71 5.22 -2.57
CA TYR A 39 14.05 4.13 -1.88
C TYR A 39 13.56 4.56 -0.51
N ALA A 40 12.42 4.01 -0.10
CA ALA A 40 11.96 4.13 1.28
C ALA A 40 11.46 2.78 1.75
N SER A 41 11.75 2.44 3.00
CA SER A 41 11.25 1.23 3.64
C SER A 41 10.38 1.63 4.83
N LEU A 42 9.18 1.06 4.88
CA LEU A 42 8.19 1.36 5.90
C LEU A 42 7.67 0.05 6.50
N ARG A 43 7.20 0.12 7.73
CA ARG A 43 6.66 -1.04 8.42
C ARG A 43 5.42 -0.69 9.22
N ASN A 44 4.45 -1.58 9.23
CA ASN A 44 3.36 -1.58 10.19
C ASN A 44 3.12 -3.03 10.62
N GLY A 45 3.42 -3.34 11.89
CA GLY A 45 3.38 -4.72 12.35
C GLY A 45 4.38 -5.57 11.57
N THR A 46 3.90 -6.64 10.97
CA THR A 46 4.72 -7.53 10.14
C THR A 46 4.68 -7.15 8.65
N CYS A 47 3.91 -6.13 8.29
CA CYS A 47 3.82 -5.66 6.92
C CYS A 47 4.99 -4.74 6.60
N ILE A 48 5.82 -5.15 5.66
CA ILE A 48 6.96 -4.35 5.18
C ILE A 48 6.65 -3.86 3.78
N LEU A 49 6.85 -2.57 3.58
CA LEU A 49 6.55 -1.90 2.33
C LEU A 49 7.77 -1.12 1.85
N GLY A 50 8.20 -1.40 0.62
CA GLY A 50 9.22 -0.62 -0.05
C GLY A 50 8.60 0.29 -1.10
N LEU A 51 9.09 1.51 -1.20
CA LEU A 51 8.64 2.47 -2.20
C LEU A 51 9.82 2.90 -3.04
N GLY A 52 9.67 2.87 -4.36
CA GLY A 52 10.68 3.33 -5.30
C GLY A 52 10.09 4.30 -6.31
N PRO A 53 10.85 5.33 -6.72
CA PRO A 53 10.32 6.33 -7.66
C PRO A 53 10.32 5.81 -9.09
N ILE A 54 9.19 5.97 -9.77
CA ILE A 54 9.06 5.60 -11.19
C ILE A 54 10.11 6.33 -12.03
N ALA A 55 10.40 7.58 -11.68
CA ALA A 55 11.34 8.42 -12.44
C ALA A 55 12.76 7.84 -12.54
N LYS A 56 13.14 6.96 -11.62
CA LYS A 56 14.47 6.33 -11.63
C LYS A 56 14.54 5.03 -12.43
N LEU A 57 13.39 4.56 -12.96
CA LEU A 57 13.34 3.36 -13.79
C LEU A 57 13.82 3.65 -15.20
N PRO A 58 14.34 2.63 -15.92
CA PRO A 58 14.64 2.80 -17.34
C PRO A 58 13.36 3.09 -18.14
N GLU A 59 13.50 3.76 -19.30
CA GLU A 59 12.33 4.17 -20.10
C GLU A 59 11.59 2.96 -20.67
N GLU A 60 12.27 2.09 -21.41
CA GLU A 60 11.63 0.94 -22.08
C GLU A 60 12.37 -0.38 -21.89
N ARG A 61 13.67 -0.33 -21.72
CA ARG A 61 14.53 -1.53 -21.64
C ARG A 61 15.47 -1.40 -20.46
N GLY A 62 16.00 -2.53 -20.01
CA GLY A 62 16.95 -2.57 -18.91
C GLY A 62 16.39 -3.08 -17.61
N GLY A 63 15.14 -3.55 -17.61
CA GLY A 63 14.51 -4.14 -16.45
C GLY A 63 13.07 -4.53 -16.73
N TYR A 64 12.48 -5.30 -15.84
CA TYR A 64 11.07 -5.68 -15.97
C TYR A 64 10.17 -4.46 -15.80
N PHE A 65 10.46 -3.64 -14.80
CA PHE A 65 9.71 -2.40 -14.56
C PHE A 65 10.35 -1.26 -15.33
N THR A 66 9.53 -0.53 -16.10
CA THR A 66 9.99 0.59 -16.91
C THR A 66 8.99 1.74 -16.78
N ARG A 67 9.47 2.96 -17.03
CA ARG A 67 8.58 4.12 -17.02
C ARG A 67 7.46 3.99 -18.03
N SER A 68 7.77 3.41 -19.20
CA SER A 68 6.77 3.18 -20.23
C SER A 68 5.64 2.29 -19.77
N LYS A 69 5.95 1.15 -19.14
CA LYS A 69 4.93 0.23 -18.60
C LYS A 69 4.08 0.89 -17.52
N LEU A 70 4.68 1.74 -16.69
CA LEU A 70 4.01 2.30 -15.53
C LEU A 70 3.27 3.62 -15.80
N ARG A 71 3.22 4.08 -17.06
CA ARG A 71 2.39 5.20 -17.44
C ARG A 71 0.90 4.87 -17.48
N SER A 72 0.57 3.62 -17.72
CA SER A 72 -0.82 3.15 -17.66
C SER A 72 -1.23 2.89 -16.21
N ALA A 73 -2.49 2.49 -15.98
CA ALA A 73 -2.99 2.19 -14.65
C ALA A 73 -2.13 1.12 -13.97
N ARG A 74 -1.75 1.39 -12.73
CA ARG A 74 -0.92 0.48 -11.94
C ARG A 74 -1.79 -0.37 -11.02
N GLY A 75 -1.25 -1.52 -10.61
CA GLY A 75 -1.90 -2.37 -9.63
C GLY A 75 -3.13 -3.12 -10.13
N LEU A 76 -3.32 -3.20 -11.43
CA LEU A 76 -4.46 -3.93 -11.99
C LEU A 76 -4.34 -5.41 -11.64
N GLY A 77 -5.45 -5.99 -11.18
CA GLY A 77 -5.51 -7.39 -10.81
C GLY A 77 -4.91 -7.71 -9.45
N VAL A 78 -4.51 -6.70 -8.69
CA VAL A 78 -3.97 -6.87 -7.33
C VAL A 78 -4.81 -6.07 -6.35
N GLU A 79 -5.18 -6.72 -5.26
CA GLU A 79 -5.78 -6.06 -4.11
C GLU A 79 -4.85 -6.27 -2.93
N ILE A 80 -4.40 -5.20 -2.30
CA ILE A 80 -3.56 -5.30 -1.11
C ILE A 80 -4.48 -5.30 0.10
N VAL A 81 -4.47 -6.39 0.86
CA VAL A 81 -5.35 -6.57 2.02
C VAL A 81 -4.53 -6.37 3.29
N LEU A 82 -4.92 -5.38 4.08
CA LEU A 82 -4.25 -5.05 5.33
C LEU A 82 -5.20 -5.35 6.48
N GLU A 83 -4.83 -6.31 7.31
CA GLU A 83 -5.63 -6.71 8.46
C GLU A 83 -5.25 -5.88 9.67
N VAL A 84 -6.25 -5.37 10.39
CA VAL A 84 -6.05 -4.52 11.56
C VAL A 84 -6.89 -5.03 12.73
N ASP A 85 -6.46 -4.71 13.94
CA ASP A 85 -7.19 -5.14 15.15
C ASP A 85 -8.47 -4.35 15.34
N ASP A 86 -8.46 -3.05 15.05
CA ASP A 86 -9.63 -2.18 15.22
C ASP A 86 -9.91 -1.44 13.92
N VAL A 87 -10.72 -2.07 13.07
CA VAL A 87 -11.06 -1.50 11.76
C VAL A 87 -11.90 -0.23 11.87
N HIS A 88 -12.70 -0.10 12.94
CA HIS A 88 -13.50 1.10 13.15
C HIS A 88 -12.61 2.30 13.47
N ALA A 89 -11.61 2.11 14.33
CA ALA A 89 -10.65 3.16 14.66
C ALA A 89 -9.83 3.56 13.43
N ALA A 90 -9.41 2.59 12.62
CA ALA A 90 -8.69 2.87 11.38
C ALA A 90 -9.55 3.71 10.42
N TYR A 91 -10.82 3.35 10.29
CA TYR A 91 -11.75 4.08 9.42
C TYR A 91 -11.95 5.51 9.89
N GLU A 92 -12.19 5.72 11.19
CA GLU A 92 -12.34 7.04 11.77
C GLU A 92 -11.09 7.90 11.53
N HIS A 93 -9.93 7.31 11.69
CA HIS A 93 -8.67 8.02 11.47
C HIS A 93 -8.54 8.51 10.02
N VAL A 94 -8.84 7.64 9.05
CA VAL A 94 -8.79 8.01 7.64
C VAL A 94 -9.76 9.15 7.35
N GLN A 95 -10.97 9.09 7.90
CA GLN A 95 -11.97 10.15 7.75
C GLN A 95 -11.48 11.46 8.36
N THR A 96 -10.87 11.40 9.55
CA THR A 96 -10.31 12.57 10.22
C THR A 96 -9.21 13.22 9.38
N CYS A 97 -8.42 12.41 8.69
CA CYS A 97 -7.39 12.92 7.79
C CYS A 97 -7.95 13.52 6.50
N GLY A 98 -9.24 13.33 6.23
CA GLY A 98 -9.87 13.85 5.02
C GLY A 98 -9.51 13.11 3.75
N TYR A 99 -8.99 11.91 3.84
CA TYR A 99 -8.63 11.11 2.67
C TYR A 99 -9.87 10.47 2.05
N PRO A 100 -10.03 10.48 0.71
CA PRO A 100 -11.20 9.91 0.06
C PRO A 100 -11.37 8.42 0.37
N ILE A 101 -12.59 8.03 0.70
CA ILE A 101 -12.95 6.63 0.94
C ILE A 101 -13.51 6.06 -0.36
N GLU A 102 -12.89 5.01 -0.88
CA GLU A 102 -13.37 4.34 -2.09
C GLU A 102 -14.56 3.44 -1.79
N GLY A 103 -14.46 2.65 -0.73
CA GLY A 103 -15.56 1.82 -0.26
C GLY A 103 -15.79 2.03 1.22
N PRO A 104 -17.01 2.43 1.65
CA PRO A 104 -17.26 2.73 3.05
C PRO A 104 -17.18 1.49 3.94
N LEU A 105 -17.04 1.74 5.24
CA LEU A 105 -17.02 0.68 6.24
C LEU A 105 -18.27 -0.17 6.14
N GLN A 106 -18.10 -1.48 5.97
CA GLN A 106 -19.21 -2.39 5.75
C GLN A 106 -18.87 -3.77 6.27
N LYS A 107 -19.82 -4.38 6.98
CA LYS A 107 -19.72 -5.79 7.36
C LYS A 107 -20.05 -6.63 6.14
N ARG A 108 -19.17 -7.59 5.81
CA ARG A 108 -19.35 -8.44 4.65
C ARG A 108 -20.05 -9.75 5.04
N ASN A 109 -20.62 -10.43 4.05
CA ASN A 109 -21.33 -11.68 4.27
C ASN A 109 -20.43 -12.84 4.70
N TRP A 110 -19.11 -12.70 4.55
CA TRP A 110 -18.12 -13.66 5.06
C TRP A 110 -17.66 -13.38 6.49
N GLY A 111 -18.28 -12.40 7.17
CA GLY A 111 -18.11 -12.16 8.60
C GLY A 111 -17.12 -11.08 8.99
N LEU A 112 -16.33 -10.56 8.05
CA LEU A 112 -15.36 -9.50 8.33
C LEU A 112 -15.94 -8.13 7.99
N THR A 113 -15.39 -7.10 8.63
CA THR A 113 -15.74 -5.70 8.36
C THR A 113 -14.55 -5.03 7.70
N ASP A 114 -14.78 -4.31 6.62
CA ASP A 114 -13.71 -3.66 5.89
C ASP A 114 -14.13 -2.31 5.31
N PHE A 115 -13.12 -1.56 4.88
CA PHE A 115 -13.31 -0.41 4.00
C PHE A 115 -12.19 -0.39 2.96
N ARG A 116 -12.37 0.41 1.93
CA ARG A 116 -11.49 0.40 0.76
C ARG A 116 -10.93 1.78 0.49
N LEU A 117 -9.66 1.81 0.10
CA LEU A 117 -8.94 3.03 -0.28
C LEU A 117 -8.22 2.80 -1.59
N VAL A 118 -7.96 3.89 -2.30
CA VAL A 118 -7.03 3.89 -3.42
C VAL A 118 -5.89 4.81 -3.01
N ASP A 119 -4.65 4.31 -3.09
CA ASP A 119 -3.50 5.11 -2.70
C ASP A 119 -3.21 6.20 -3.76
N PRO A 120 -2.27 7.13 -3.52
CA PRO A 120 -2.00 8.20 -4.47
C PRO A 120 -1.60 7.75 -5.86
N ASP A 121 -1.12 6.51 -6.00
CA ASP A 121 -0.66 5.96 -7.27
C ASP A 121 -1.67 5.03 -7.94
N GLY A 122 -2.82 4.81 -7.32
CA GLY A 122 -3.86 3.96 -7.89
C GLY A 122 -3.85 2.53 -7.39
N TYR A 123 -3.02 2.19 -6.41
CA TYR A 123 -3.04 0.84 -5.82
C TYR A 123 -4.27 0.70 -4.92
N TYR A 124 -4.98 -0.41 -5.12
CA TYR A 124 -6.23 -0.67 -4.41
C TYR A 124 -5.98 -1.39 -3.09
N LEU A 125 -6.48 -0.81 -2.01
CA LEU A 125 -6.25 -1.31 -0.65
C LEU A 125 -7.58 -1.67 0.00
N ARG A 126 -7.61 -2.83 0.67
CA ARG A 126 -8.71 -3.21 1.55
C ARG A 126 -8.18 -3.29 2.97
N ILE A 127 -8.75 -2.47 3.85
CA ILE A 127 -8.41 -2.47 5.26
C ILE A 127 -9.51 -3.25 5.97
N THR A 128 -9.17 -4.35 6.61
CA THR A 128 -10.15 -5.31 7.12
C THR A 128 -9.87 -5.72 8.55
N SER A 129 -10.95 -6.09 9.25
CA SER A 129 -10.80 -6.79 10.52
C SER A 129 -10.15 -8.16 10.30
N ARG A 130 -9.63 -8.74 11.38
CA ARG A 130 -8.99 -10.06 11.28
C ARG A 130 -10.02 -11.18 11.26
N ALA A 131 -9.64 -12.25 10.62
CA ALA A 131 -10.45 -13.47 10.62
C ALA A 131 -10.44 -14.13 11.99
#